data_4d411c80c6c76edc69416307e2c814a9
#
_entry.id   4d411c80c6c76edc69416307e2c814a9
#
_cell.length_a   1.000
_cell.length_b   1.000
_cell.length_c   1.000
_cell.angle_alpha   90.00
_cell.angle_beta   90.00
_cell.angle_gamma   90.00
#
_symmetry.space_group_name_H-M   'P 1'
#
loop_
_entity.id
_entity.type
_entity.pdbx_description
1 polymer ?
#
loop_
_entity_poly.entity_id
_entity_poly.type
_entity_poly.pdbx_seq_one_letter_code
_entity_poly.pdbx_strand_id
1 'polypeptide(L)' 'IFSKENRRTFWAFMTAQTFNIVVTLIVAYLLFGVLKPYLN' A
#
# COMPACT_ATOMS: atom_id res chain seq x y z
N ILE A 1 7.20 20.90 18.15
CA ILE A 1 8.52 20.31 17.98
C ILE A 1 8.39 18.81 18.07
N PHE A 2 8.78 18.14 17.02
CA PHE A 2 8.71 16.69 16.98
C PHE A 2 9.95 16.08 17.62
N SER A 3 9.74 15.24 18.62
CA SER A 3 10.84 14.50 19.19
C SER A 3 11.32 13.43 18.21
N LYS A 4 12.54 12.91 18.43
CA LYS A 4 13.06 11.86 17.56
C LYS A 4 12.17 10.63 17.56
N GLU A 5 11.54 10.36 18.71
CA GLU A 5 10.65 9.21 18.82
C GLU A 5 9.41 9.37 17.93
N ASN A 6 8.80 10.57 17.94
CA ASN A 6 7.64 10.83 17.12
C ASN A 6 7.99 10.77 15.64
N ARG A 7 9.15 11.25 15.28
CA ARG A 7 9.60 11.21 13.89
C ARG A 7 9.79 9.78 13.42
N ARG A 8 10.38 8.95 14.27
CA ARG A 8 10.56 7.54 13.93
C ARG A 8 9.24 6.84 13.75
N THR A 9 8.30 7.09 14.65
CA THR A 9 6.96 6.49 14.56
C THR A 9 6.24 6.94 13.30
N PHE A 10 6.37 8.23 12.97
CA PHE A 10 5.76 8.77 11.75
C PHE A 10 6.29 8.07 10.51
N TRP A 11 7.59 7.93 10.40
CA TRP A 11 8.20 7.29 9.23
C TRP A 11 7.82 5.82 9.14
N ALA A 12 7.77 5.13 10.28
CA ALA A 12 7.35 3.73 10.29
C ALA A 12 5.91 3.60 9.82
N PHE A 13 5.04 4.49 10.27
CA PHE A 13 3.64 4.50 9.86
C PHE A 13 3.51 4.76 8.35
N MET A 14 4.25 5.76 7.85
CA MET A 14 4.19 6.10 6.44
C MET A 14 4.72 4.98 5.57
N THR A 15 5.77 4.30 6.01
CA THR A 15 6.31 3.17 5.27
C THR A 15 5.30 2.04 5.19
N ALA A 16 4.62 1.73 6.30
CA ALA A 16 3.61 0.69 6.33
C ALA A 16 2.43 1.03 5.40
N GLN A 17 2.00 2.30 5.41
CA GLN A 17 0.91 2.73 4.54
C GLN A 17 1.29 2.66 3.07
N THR A 18 2.49 3.09 2.74
CA THR A 18 2.98 3.00 1.36
C THR A 18 3.01 1.56 0.89
N PHE A 19 3.52 0.66 1.73
CA PHE A 19 3.55 -0.76 1.41
C PHE A 19 2.14 -1.30 1.18
N ASN A 20 1.20 -0.93 2.04
CA ASN A 20 -0.18 -1.38 1.92
C ASN A 20 -0.80 -0.91 0.60
N ILE A 21 -0.58 0.35 0.24
CA ILE A 21 -1.11 0.92 -1.01
C ILE A 21 -0.51 0.19 -2.21
N VAL A 22 0.80 -0.03 -2.21
CA VAL A 22 1.47 -0.70 -3.33
C VAL A 22 0.94 -2.13 -3.49
N VAL A 23 0.82 -2.86 -2.39
CA VAL A 23 0.30 -4.23 -2.44
C VAL A 23 -1.14 -4.24 -2.95
N THR A 24 -1.96 -3.31 -2.48
CA THR A 24 -3.36 -3.21 -2.93
C THR A 24 -3.43 -2.96 -4.44
N LEU A 25 -2.59 -2.07 -4.96
CA LEU A 25 -2.58 -1.78 -6.39
C LEU A 25 -2.14 -2.99 -7.20
N ILE A 26 -1.14 -3.71 -6.72
CA ILE A 26 -0.67 -4.91 -7.41
C ILE A 26 -1.76 -5.97 -7.43
N VAL A 27 -2.41 -6.21 -6.30
CA VAL A 27 -3.49 -7.18 -6.21
C VAL A 27 -4.64 -6.79 -7.13
N ALA A 28 -5.03 -5.53 -7.12
CA ALA A 28 -6.10 -5.03 -7.99
C ALA A 28 -5.74 -5.25 -9.46
N TYR A 29 -4.50 -4.96 -9.83
CA TYR A 29 -4.04 -5.15 -11.21
C TYR A 29 -4.11 -6.61 -11.62
N LEU A 30 -3.65 -7.51 -10.75
CA LEU A 30 -3.69 -8.93 -11.05
C LEU A 30 -5.11 -9.45 -11.15
N LEU A 31 -5.98 -8.99 -10.26
CA LEU A 31 -7.39 -9.40 -10.28
C LEU A 31 -8.06 -8.94 -11.59
N PHE A 32 -7.82 -7.69 -11.99
CA PHE A 32 -8.37 -7.20 -13.24
C PHE A 32 -7.84 -7.98 -14.42
N GLY A 33 -6.53 -8.26 -14.42
CA GLY A 33 -5.92 -8.98 -15.53
C GLY A 33 -6.43 -10.41 -15.67
N VAL A 34 -6.76 -11.04 -14.54
CA VAL A 34 -7.24 -12.42 -14.55
C VAL A 34 -8.75 -12.50 -14.71
N LEU A 35 -9.48 -11.65 -14.01
CA LEU A 35 -10.95 -11.72 -13.97
C LEU A 35 -11.61 -11.04 -15.17
N LYS A 36 -10.98 -10.03 -15.71
CA LYS A 36 -11.59 -9.27 -16.81
C LYS A 36 -11.97 -10.17 -17.99
N PRO A 37 -11.12 -11.08 -18.44
CA PRO A 37 -11.50 -12.00 -19.52
C PRO A 37 -12.69 -12.88 -19.16
N TYR A 38 -12.83 -13.24 -17.90
CA TYR A 38 -13.94 -14.07 -17.46
C TYR A 38 -15.23 -13.28 -17.31
N LEU A 39 -15.12 -12.01 -16.93
CA LEU A 39 -16.29 -11.15 -16.75
C LEU A 39 -16.87 -10.65 -18.07
N ASN A 40 -16.04 -10.58 -19.07
CA ASN A 40 -16.43 -10.06 -20.35
C ASN A 40 -16.86 -11.21 -21.29
#